data_d6f2952b8de1e449a8c2fcb0a7dd4032
#
_entry.id   d6f2952b8de1e449a8c2fcb0a7dd4032
#
_cell.length_a   1.000
_cell.length_b   1.000
_cell.length_c   1.000
_cell.angle_alpha   90.00
_cell.angle_beta   90.00
_cell.angle_gamma   90.00
#
_symmetry.space_group_name_H-M   'P 1'
#
loop_
_entity.id
_entity.type
_entity.pdbx_description
1 polymer ?
#
loop_
_entity_poly.entity_id
_entity_poly.type
_entity_poly.pdbx_seq_one_letter_code
_entity_poly.pdbx_strand_id
1 'polypeptide(L)'
;MVLKENVGIIGGVCMAHAPQFFTLPPSEDKKVVNRIKRLAKANGKRLKALKPDVYVTVSNDHANQFVLHCIPPFALHRGKLARGSFSNKKFEYAIASEQTTRVIRYLYEEGFDVSFTSTAEVEYSLGIPLSFLEIDGPIMPLFVNAYIPPQPRMERCYALGEAINRALIQQNLRGVVIASGGMSHFPGTEKYAQPDLEFDKKVLGELETGNLRYLLSLDEKRMDTTGNIELRCWGVAAGMLGERKPDMLSLDPSWHHNYATLAWWKKLPSRKQSFKPHYPEISPDRLNLTIILHRLANNSDDRRSFVQNRKAFVDNLDLKNKEKMALIRLQDKEMVEMGVHPFLSFMARLHIDRESKK
;
A
#
# COMPACT_ATOMS: atom_id res chain seq x y z
N MET A 1 -22.11 3.15 -10.81
CA MET A 1 -20.83 3.92 -10.72
C MET A 1 -19.84 3.27 -11.67
N VAL A 2 -19.32 4.01 -12.66
CA VAL A 2 -18.31 3.45 -13.59
C VAL A 2 -17.02 3.28 -12.81
N LEU A 3 -16.50 2.05 -12.73
CA LEU A 3 -15.21 1.79 -12.11
C LEU A 3 -14.09 2.37 -12.99
N LYS A 4 -13.25 3.23 -12.40
CA LYS A 4 -12.05 3.72 -13.09
C LYS A 4 -11.04 2.56 -13.23
N GLU A 5 -10.36 2.52 -14.36
CA GLU A 5 -9.21 1.62 -14.50
C GLU A 5 -8.05 2.12 -13.62
N ASN A 6 -7.35 1.19 -12.97
CA ASN A 6 -6.18 1.47 -12.12
C ASN A 6 -6.46 2.45 -10.98
N VAL A 7 -7.36 2.08 -10.07
CA VAL A 7 -7.63 2.79 -8.80
C VAL A 7 -6.62 2.41 -7.71
N GLY A 8 -6.59 3.19 -6.63
CA GLY A 8 -5.57 3.09 -5.59
C GLY A 8 -4.32 3.89 -5.94
N ILE A 9 -3.18 3.54 -5.38
CA ILE A 9 -1.91 4.23 -5.66
C ILE A 9 -1.33 3.77 -6.99
N ILE A 10 -1.33 4.69 -7.96
CA ILE A 10 -0.92 4.45 -9.34
C ILE A 10 0.53 4.88 -9.63
N GLY A 11 1.14 5.64 -8.75
CA GLY A 11 2.52 6.07 -8.83
C GLY A 11 2.98 6.76 -7.56
N GLY A 12 4.24 7.17 -7.50
CA GLY A 12 4.75 7.87 -6.33
C GLY A 12 6.17 8.36 -6.46
N VAL A 13 6.62 9.07 -5.44
CA VAL A 13 7.99 9.51 -5.25
C VAL A 13 8.32 9.53 -3.77
N CYS A 14 9.52 9.06 -3.44
CA CYS A 14 10.17 9.26 -2.14
C CYS A 14 11.37 10.18 -2.38
N MET A 15 11.50 11.27 -1.60
CA MET A 15 12.61 12.20 -1.77
C MET A 15 12.94 12.97 -0.50
N ALA A 16 14.19 13.40 -0.40
CA ALA A 16 14.65 14.26 0.69
C ALA A 16 14.00 15.66 0.65
N HIS A 17 13.94 16.28 1.84
CA HIS A 17 13.38 17.63 2.03
C HIS A 17 14.35 18.56 2.77
N ALA A 18 15.64 18.41 2.58
CA ALA A 18 16.63 19.18 3.31
C ALA A 18 16.36 20.70 3.22
N PRO A 19 16.29 21.44 4.36
CA PRO A 19 16.07 22.87 4.36
C PRO A 19 17.12 23.65 3.55
N GLN A 20 18.32 23.09 3.41
CA GLN A 20 19.41 23.60 2.60
C GLN A 20 19.06 23.74 1.11
N PHE A 21 18.05 23.00 0.63
CA PHE A 21 17.58 23.15 -0.75
C PHE A 21 16.99 24.53 -1.05
N PHE A 22 16.50 25.23 -0.04
CA PHE A 22 15.99 26.59 -0.18
C PHE A 22 16.97 27.65 0.35
N THR A 23 17.67 27.37 1.45
CA THR A 23 18.57 28.35 2.08
C THR A 23 19.92 28.46 1.36
N LEU A 24 20.37 27.40 0.68
CA LEU A 24 21.61 27.31 -0.09
C LEU A 24 22.81 27.92 0.65
N PRO A 25 23.15 27.45 1.86
CA PRO A 25 24.32 27.95 2.56
C PRO A 25 25.60 27.67 1.79
N PRO A 26 26.71 28.41 2.05
CA PRO A 26 27.98 28.22 1.33
C PRO A 26 28.54 26.78 1.38
N SER A 27 28.20 26.03 2.41
CA SER A 27 28.61 24.63 2.59
C SER A 27 27.86 23.65 1.68
N GLU A 28 26.77 24.08 1.02
CA GLU A 28 25.94 23.22 0.18
C GLU A 28 26.37 23.31 -1.30
N ASP A 29 26.48 22.16 -1.97
CA ASP A 29 26.80 22.12 -3.39
C ASP A 29 25.58 22.49 -4.24
N LYS A 30 25.58 23.73 -4.75
CA LYS A 30 24.50 24.24 -5.61
C LYS A 30 24.27 23.38 -6.87
N LYS A 31 25.31 22.69 -7.39
CA LYS A 31 25.16 21.82 -8.58
C LYS A 31 24.34 20.60 -8.23
N VAL A 32 24.59 20.00 -7.07
CA VAL A 32 23.83 18.86 -6.55
C VAL A 32 22.36 19.27 -6.32
N VAL A 33 22.12 20.37 -5.60
CA VAL A 33 20.76 20.87 -5.35
C VAL A 33 20.00 21.14 -6.66
N ASN A 34 20.65 21.79 -7.64
CA ASN A 34 20.05 22.05 -8.94
C ASN A 34 19.78 20.77 -9.73
N ARG A 35 20.61 19.73 -9.58
CA ARG A 35 20.35 18.42 -10.17
C ARG A 35 19.12 17.78 -9.55
N ILE A 36 19.02 17.74 -8.23
CA ILE A 36 17.87 17.21 -7.49
C ILE A 36 16.59 17.94 -7.92
N LYS A 37 16.63 19.26 -7.98
CA LYS A 37 15.49 20.08 -8.43
C LYS A 37 15.03 19.74 -9.85
N ARG A 38 15.97 19.58 -10.79
CA ARG A 38 15.64 19.17 -12.17
C ARG A 38 15.02 17.78 -12.24
N LEU A 39 15.59 16.82 -11.48
CA LEU A 39 15.04 15.46 -11.39
C LEU A 39 13.64 15.46 -10.78
N ALA A 40 13.44 16.18 -9.69
CA ALA A 40 12.12 16.32 -9.07
C ALA A 40 11.09 16.91 -10.04
N LYS A 41 11.41 18.01 -10.72
CA LYS A 41 10.54 18.62 -11.75
C LYS A 41 10.18 17.62 -12.86
N ALA A 42 11.15 16.85 -13.36
CA ALA A 42 10.90 15.81 -14.37
C ALA A 42 9.99 14.71 -13.85
N ASN A 43 10.18 14.27 -12.61
CA ASN A 43 9.30 13.28 -11.95
C ASN A 43 7.89 13.84 -11.75
N GLY A 44 7.76 15.07 -11.27
CA GLY A 44 6.47 15.73 -11.10
C GLY A 44 5.66 15.79 -12.40
N LYS A 45 6.33 16.12 -13.53
CA LYS A 45 5.68 16.07 -14.86
C LYS A 45 5.14 14.66 -15.20
N ARG A 46 5.91 13.61 -14.90
CA ARG A 46 5.50 12.23 -15.14
C ARG A 46 4.35 11.82 -14.23
N LEU A 47 4.40 12.19 -12.95
CA LEU A 47 3.35 11.89 -11.98
C LEU A 47 2.05 12.63 -12.31
N LYS A 48 2.11 13.89 -12.73
CA LYS A 48 0.93 14.63 -13.20
C LYS A 48 0.32 14.01 -14.46
N ALA A 49 1.12 13.46 -15.36
CA ALA A 49 0.63 12.76 -16.55
C ALA A 49 -0.18 11.50 -16.23
N LEU A 50 -0.04 10.94 -15.03
CA LEU A 50 -0.90 9.85 -14.54
C LEU A 50 -2.33 10.33 -14.25
N LYS A 51 -2.59 11.62 -14.18
CA LYS A 51 -3.89 12.25 -13.86
C LYS A 51 -4.48 11.70 -12.54
N PRO A 52 -3.79 11.83 -11.41
CA PRO A 52 -4.34 11.40 -10.12
C PRO A 52 -5.50 12.29 -9.69
N ASP A 53 -6.43 11.72 -8.91
CA ASP A 53 -7.49 12.47 -8.24
C ASP A 53 -6.99 13.15 -6.96
N VAL A 54 -5.91 12.60 -6.36
CA VAL A 54 -5.32 13.10 -5.11
C VAL A 54 -3.83 12.75 -5.01
N TYR A 55 -3.05 13.65 -4.41
CA TYR A 55 -1.69 13.40 -4.02
C TYR A 55 -1.64 13.10 -2.51
N VAL A 56 -1.38 11.85 -2.13
CA VAL A 56 -1.18 11.47 -0.74
C VAL A 56 0.22 11.87 -0.34
N THR A 57 0.34 12.87 0.51
CA THR A 57 1.65 13.38 0.95
C THR A 57 1.97 12.84 2.33
N VAL A 58 3.15 12.27 2.50
CA VAL A 58 3.62 11.69 3.76
C VAL A 58 4.86 12.43 4.19
N SER A 59 4.80 13.06 5.35
CA SER A 59 5.92 13.83 5.92
C SER A 59 5.97 13.66 7.44
N ASN A 60 7.09 14.02 8.02
CA ASN A 60 7.24 14.17 9.47
C ASN A 60 6.99 15.63 9.89
N ASP A 61 6.86 15.84 11.18
CA ASP A 61 6.83 17.14 11.82
C ASP A 61 8.16 17.40 12.54
N HIS A 62 8.83 18.52 12.21
CA HIS A 62 10.11 18.88 12.82
C HIS A 62 9.89 19.73 14.08
N ALA A 63 9.10 19.23 14.99
CA ALA A 63 8.76 19.92 16.21
C ALA A 63 8.04 21.28 15.98
N ASN A 64 7.24 21.36 14.93
CA ASN A 64 6.54 22.59 14.57
C ASN A 64 5.10 22.64 15.15
N GLN A 65 4.30 21.58 14.94
CA GLN A 65 2.89 21.59 15.29
C GLN A 65 2.52 20.71 16.49
N PHE A 66 3.15 19.52 16.60
CA PHE A 66 2.71 18.46 17.52
C PHE A 66 3.64 18.29 18.74
N VAL A 67 4.52 19.26 19.01
CA VAL A 67 5.66 19.08 19.94
C VAL A 67 5.29 19.00 21.39
N LEU A 68 4.40 19.83 21.86
CA LEU A 68 4.22 20.00 23.31
C LEU A 68 2.87 19.56 23.82
N HIS A 69 1.85 19.61 23.00
CA HIS A 69 0.47 19.41 23.45
C HIS A 69 -0.05 18.00 23.16
N CYS A 70 0.28 17.46 22.00
CA CYS A 70 -0.12 16.12 21.59
C CYS A 70 0.76 15.68 20.44
N ILE A 71 1.48 14.55 20.60
CA ILE A 71 2.33 13.97 19.55
C ILE A 71 1.66 12.69 19.04
N PRO A 72 0.85 12.77 17.99
CA PRO A 72 0.20 11.60 17.44
C PRO A 72 1.24 10.75 16.65
N PRO A 73 1.16 9.41 16.69
CA PRO A 73 1.98 8.58 15.83
C PRO A 73 1.72 8.85 14.35
N PHE A 74 0.46 9.14 14.02
CA PHE A 74 -0.02 9.49 12.68
C PHE A 74 -1.13 10.53 12.78
N ALA A 75 -1.11 11.54 11.91
CA ALA A 75 -2.19 12.51 11.80
C ALA A 75 -2.51 12.88 10.36
N LEU A 76 -3.80 12.87 9.99
CA LEU A 76 -4.29 13.32 8.69
C LEU A 76 -4.84 14.75 8.76
N HIS A 77 -4.50 15.58 7.78
CA HIS A 77 -5.05 16.92 7.68
C HIS A 77 -6.25 16.95 6.74
N ARG A 78 -7.45 17.21 7.29
CA ARG A 78 -8.72 17.23 6.56
C ARG A 78 -9.33 18.64 6.36
N GLY A 79 -8.58 19.69 6.65
CA GLY A 79 -9.01 21.06 6.37
C GLY A 79 -9.20 21.32 4.87
N LYS A 80 -9.59 22.53 4.50
CA LYS A 80 -9.76 22.90 3.09
C LYS A 80 -8.45 23.28 2.41
N LEU A 81 -7.55 23.93 3.16
CA LEU A 81 -6.27 24.44 2.68
C LEU A 81 -5.18 24.10 3.68
N ALA A 82 -4.03 23.71 3.17
CA ALA A 82 -2.79 23.61 3.91
C ALA A 82 -1.91 24.80 3.57
N ARG A 83 -1.54 25.57 4.59
CA ARG A 83 -0.72 26.78 4.46
C ARG A 83 0.53 26.66 5.29
N GLY A 84 1.58 27.35 4.86
CA GLY A 84 2.80 27.46 5.63
C GLY A 84 3.84 28.31 4.91
N SER A 85 5.00 28.41 5.52
CA SER A 85 6.13 29.13 4.93
C SER A 85 7.45 28.56 5.44
N PHE A 86 8.47 28.66 4.61
CA PHE A 86 9.84 28.39 5.01
C PHE A 86 10.81 29.25 4.21
N SER A 87 11.78 29.85 4.87
CA SER A 87 12.66 30.86 4.25
C SER A 87 11.79 31.96 3.62
N ASN A 88 12.03 32.33 2.37
CA ASN A 88 11.23 33.31 1.64
C ASN A 88 10.12 32.70 0.79
N LYS A 89 9.75 31.42 1.04
CA LYS A 89 8.71 30.69 0.29
C LYS A 89 7.45 30.56 1.11
N LYS A 90 6.31 30.87 0.50
CA LYS A 90 4.98 30.57 1.03
C LYS A 90 4.41 29.34 0.33
N PHE A 91 3.72 28.52 1.07
CA PHE A 91 3.04 27.32 0.59
C PHE A 91 1.54 27.47 0.78
N GLU A 92 0.78 27.10 -0.23
CA GLU A 92 -0.67 26.98 -0.15
C GLU A 92 -1.12 25.87 -1.09
N TYR A 93 -1.80 24.87 -0.53
CA TYR A 93 -2.29 23.71 -1.28
C TYR A 93 -3.73 23.42 -0.90
N ALA A 94 -4.57 23.15 -1.92
CA ALA A 94 -5.91 22.64 -1.67
C ALA A 94 -5.83 21.22 -1.10
N ILE A 95 -6.67 20.92 -0.10
CA ILE A 95 -6.77 19.59 0.49
C ILE A 95 -7.99 18.88 -0.07
N ALA A 96 -7.84 17.60 -0.38
CA ALA A 96 -8.94 16.70 -0.72
C ALA A 96 -9.77 16.34 0.53
N SER A 97 -10.42 17.34 1.16
CA SER A 97 -11.04 17.27 2.49
C SER A 97 -12.05 16.13 2.62
N GLU A 98 -12.92 15.98 1.64
CA GLU A 98 -13.97 14.95 1.67
C GLU A 98 -13.36 13.55 1.55
N GLN A 99 -12.44 13.37 0.61
CA GLN A 99 -11.74 12.12 0.39
C GLN A 99 -10.91 11.74 1.62
N THR A 100 -10.19 12.70 2.21
CA THR A 100 -9.43 12.52 3.45
C THR A 100 -10.34 12.09 4.60
N THR A 101 -11.51 12.72 4.76
CA THR A 101 -12.47 12.34 5.81
C THR A 101 -12.98 10.92 5.62
N ARG A 102 -13.24 10.49 4.39
CA ARG A 102 -13.63 9.09 4.10
C ARG A 102 -12.49 8.10 4.37
N VAL A 103 -11.24 8.48 4.05
CA VAL A 103 -10.06 7.66 4.38
C VAL A 103 -9.93 7.50 5.89
N ILE A 104 -10.10 8.56 6.69
CA ILE A 104 -10.06 8.48 8.15
C ILE A 104 -11.12 7.50 8.69
N ARG A 105 -12.36 7.57 8.20
CA ARG A 105 -13.42 6.61 8.60
C ARG A 105 -13.04 5.17 8.28
N TYR A 106 -12.58 4.93 7.06
CA TYR A 106 -12.11 3.61 6.64
C TYR A 106 -10.97 3.09 7.53
N LEU A 107 -10.02 3.95 7.86
CA LEU A 107 -8.89 3.59 8.74
C LEU A 107 -9.37 3.17 10.13
N TYR A 108 -10.38 3.83 10.70
CA TYR A 108 -10.97 3.42 11.98
C TYR A 108 -11.65 2.05 11.88
N GLU A 109 -12.37 1.78 10.79
CA GLU A 109 -12.95 0.46 10.51
C GLU A 109 -11.88 -0.63 10.40
N GLU A 110 -10.70 -0.29 9.85
CA GLU A 110 -9.52 -1.18 9.74
C GLU A 110 -8.67 -1.25 11.04
N GLY A 111 -9.11 -0.64 12.12
CA GLY A 111 -8.41 -0.66 13.42
C GLY A 111 -7.19 0.27 13.49
N PHE A 112 -7.17 1.36 12.72
CA PHE A 112 -6.17 2.42 12.82
C PHE A 112 -6.76 3.66 13.48
N ASP A 113 -6.38 3.91 14.74
CA ASP A 113 -6.77 5.10 15.52
C ASP A 113 -5.89 6.29 15.13
N VAL A 114 -5.99 6.73 13.88
CA VAL A 114 -5.24 7.89 13.41
C VAL A 114 -5.81 9.19 13.93
N SER A 115 -4.95 10.11 14.37
CA SER A 115 -5.37 11.45 14.68
C SER A 115 -5.73 12.23 13.42
N PHE A 116 -6.51 13.29 13.56
CA PHE A 116 -6.78 14.21 12.45
C PHE A 116 -6.83 15.66 12.94
N THR A 117 -6.47 16.56 12.02
CA THR A 117 -6.50 18.00 12.24
C THR A 117 -7.21 18.70 11.09
N SER A 118 -7.73 19.90 11.35
CA SER A 118 -8.34 20.77 10.34
C SER A 118 -7.52 22.03 10.05
N THR A 119 -6.42 22.23 10.78
CA THR A 119 -5.63 23.47 10.77
C THR A 119 -4.13 23.22 10.82
N ALA A 120 -3.63 22.18 10.12
CA ALA A 120 -2.20 21.93 10.11
C ALA A 120 -1.44 22.88 9.16
N GLU A 121 -0.24 23.25 9.54
CA GLU A 121 0.66 24.01 8.69
C GLU A 121 1.45 23.09 7.75
N VAL A 122 1.85 23.65 6.61
CA VAL A 122 2.81 23.03 5.69
C VAL A 122 4.19 23.58 6.02
N GLU A 123 5.01 22.77 6.67
CA GLU A 123 6.42 23.12 6.84
C GLU A 123 7.26 22.70 5.64
N TYR A 124 8.58 22.91 5.72
CA TYR A 124 9.50 22.59 4.63
C TYR A 124 9.53 21.11 4.28
N SER A 125 9.27 20.21 5.23
CA SER A 125 9.22 18.75 4.99
C SER A 125 8.21 18.36 3.90
N LEU A 126 7.12 19.11 3.78
CA LEU A 126 6.12 18.93 2.74
C LEU A 126 6.28 19.97 1.62
N GLY A 127 6.59 21.21 1.99
CA GLY A 127 6.68 22.34 1.05
C GLY A 127 7.80 22.19 0.02
N ILE A 128 8.96 21.65 0.39
CA ILE A 128 10.08 21.45 -0.53
C ILE A 128 9.75 20.42 -1.62
N PRO A 129 9.32 19.17 -1.28
CA PRO A 129 8.96 18.19 -2.30
C PRO A 129 7.87 18.68 -3.25
N LEU A 130 6.79 19.24 -2.71
CA LEU A 130 5.67 19.73 -3.53
C LEU A 130 6.11 20.85 -4.48
N SER A 131 6.96 21.80 -4.01
CA SER A 131 7.51 22.87 -4.83
C SER A 131 8.44 22.36 -5.93
N PHE A 132 9.32 21.41 -5.61
CA PHE A 132 10.28 20.87 -6.58
C PHE A 132 9.62 19.99 -7.64
N LEU A 133 8.58 19.25 -7.24
CA LEU A 133 7.75 18.43 -8.13
C LEU A 133 6.74 19.29 -8.92
N GLU A 134 6.58 20.58 -8.57
CA GLU A 134 5.57 21.48 -9.15
C GLU A 134 4.16 20.90 -9.07
N ILE A 135 3.79 20.36 -7.91
CA ILE A 135 2.44 19.80 -7.69
C ILE A 135 1.44 20.92 -7.49
N ASP A 136 0.33 20.83 -8.22
CA ASP A 136 -0.74 21.83 -8.27
C ASP A 136 -2.15 21.24 -7.99
N GLY A 137 -2.24 19.92 -7.80
CA GLY A 137 -3.49 19.21 -7.49
C GLY A 137 -3.80 19.10 -6.00
N PRO A 138 -5.00 18.62 -5.64
CA PRO A 138 -5.40 18.47 -4.25
C PRO A 138 -4.54 17.43 -3.53
N ILE A 139 -4.13 17.77 -2.31
CA ILE A 139 -3.29 16.91 -1.48
C ILE A 139 -4.09 16.27 -0.34
N MET A 140 -3.58 15.16 0.18
CA MET A 140 -4.03 14.49 1.41
C MET A 140 -2.82 14.38 2.34
N PRO A 141 -2.58 15.37 3.23
CA PRO A 141 -1.40 15.36 4.09
C PRO A 141 -1.53 14.35 5.21
N LEU A 142 -0.53 13.49 5.33
CA LEU A 142 -0.33 12.55 6.42
C LEU A 142 0.99 12.88 7.13
N PHE A 143 0.92 13.14 8.42
CA PHE A 143 2.06 13.31 9.31
C PHE A 143 2.40 12.01 9.99
N VAL A 144 3.69 11.70 10.07
CA VAL A 144 4.26 10.57 10.77
C VAL A 144 5.22 11.07 11.83
N ASN A 145 5.04 10.66 13.07
CA ASN A 145 6.03 10.96 14.11
C ASN A 145 7.32 10.18 13.85
N ALA A 146 8.33 10.85 13.28
CA ALA A 146 9.64 10.26 13.03
C ALA A 146 10.70 10.68 14.08
N TYR A 147 10.51 11.81 14.78
CA TYR A 147 11.53 12.42 15.61
C TYR A 147 11.36 12.19 17.12
N ILE A 148 10.14 12.15 17.63
CA ILE A 148 9.88 12.20 19.08
C ILE A 148 9.48 10.81 19.59
N PRO A 149 10.35 10.11 20.35
CA PRO A 149 9.98 8.82 20.94
C PRO A 149 8.80 8.93 21.93
N PRO A 150 7.92 7.91 21.97
CA PRO A 150 7.95 6.68 21.17
C PRO A 150 7.41 6.91 19.74
N GLN A 151 8.19 6.51 18.75
CA GLN A 151 7.78 6.59 17.36
C GLN A 151 6.99 5.33 16.93
N PRO A 152 6.16 5.41 15.87
CA PRO A 152 5.53 4.23 15.31
C PRO A 152 6.58 3.28 14.72
N ARG A 153 6.37 1.97 14.92
CA ARG A 153 7.21 0.94 14.34
C ARG A 153 7.03 0.87 12.83
N MET A 154 8.05 0.40 12.12
CA MET A 154 8.02 0.33 10.65
C MET A 154 6.86 -0.52 10.13
N GLU A 155 6.52 -1.61 10.82
CA GLU A 155 5.38 -2.47 10.45
C GLU A 155 4.05 -1.71 10.52
N ARG A 156 3.90 -0.80 11.50
CA ARG A 156 2.70 0.04 11.59
C ARG A 156 2.64 1.09 10.48
N CYS A 157 3.80 1.65 10.12
CA CYS A 157 3.90 2.58 8.99
C CYS A 157 3.50 1.88 7.67
N TYR A 158 4.07 0.71 7.42
CA TYR A 158 3.78 -0.07 6.22
C TYR A 158 2.30 -0.48 6.15
N ALA A 159 1.77 -1.05 7.23
CA ALA A 159 0.37 -1.46 7.31
C ALA A 159 -0.62 -0.30 7.14
N LEU A 160 -0.29 0.91 7.67
CA LEU A 160 -1.08 2.12 7.43
C LEU A 160 -1.10 2.47 5.94
N GLY A 161 0.05 2.36 5.26
CA GLY A 161 0.13 2.59 3.82
C GLY A 161 -0.77 1.64 3.02
N GLU A 162 -0.74 0.35 3.35
CA GLU A 162 -1.64 -0.64 2.75
C GLU A 162 -3.12 -0.29 2.97
N ALA A 163 -3.49 0.11 4.19
CA ALA A 163 -4.86 0.48 4.52
C ALA A 163 -5.32 1.74 3.76
N ILE A 164 -4.47 2.76 3.62
CA ILE A 164 -4.78 3.96 2.82
C ILE A 164 -4.97 3.58 1.34
N ASN A 165 -4.13 2.70 0.79
CA ASN A 165 -4.31 2.25 -0.59
C ASN A 165 -5.65 1.51 -0.77
N ARG A 166 -6.04 0.64 0.16
CA ARG A 166 -7.37 -0.02 0.15
C ARG A 166 -8.50 1.01 0.23
N ALA A 167 -8.38 2.02 1.08
CA ALA A 167 -9.36 3.11 1.20
C ALA A 167 -9.55 3.88 -0.12
N LEU A 168 -8.46 4.16 -0.84
CA LEU A 168 -8.53 4.81 -2.16
C LEU A 168 -9.20 3.91 -3.20
N ILE A 169 -8.90 2.61 -3.20
CA ILE A 169 -9.54 1.62 -4.08
C ILE A 169 -11.04 1.59 -3.82
N GLN A 170 -11.47 1.50 -2.55
CA GLN A 170 -12.88 1.49 -2.17
C GLN A 170 -13.61 2.75 -2.63
N GLN A 171 -12.92 3.90 -2.60
CA GLN A 171 -13.48 5.18 -3.05
C GLN A 171 -13.38 5.39 -4.58
N ASN A 172 -12.87 4.42 -5.34
CA ASN A 172 -12.63 4.53 -6.79
C ASN A 172 -11.75 5.74 -7.15
N LEU A 173 -10.72 6.01 -6.33
CA LEU A 173 -9.78 7.11 -6.49
C LEU A 173 -8.43 6.63 -7.02
N ARG A 174 -7.80 7.48 -7.82
CA ARG A 174 -6.43 7.34 -8.31
C ARG A 174 -5.53 8.24 -7.48
N GLY A 175 -4.62 7.66 -6.73
CA GLY A 175 -3.69 8.38 -5.88
C GLY A 175 -2.25 8.33 -6.38
N VAL A 176 -1.50 9.39 -6.14
CA VAL A 176 -0.03 9.39 -6.23
C VAL A 176 0.51 9.67 -4.85
N VAL A 177 1.45 8.83 -4.37
CA VAL A 177 2.10 9.07 -3.08
C VAL A 177 3.36 9.92 -3.25
N ILE A 178 3.52 10.90 -2.36
CA ILE A 178 4.72 11.74 -2.24
C ILE A 178 5.22 11.61 -0.81
N ALA A 179 6.21 10.75 -0.59
CA ALA A 179 6.81 10.57 0.72
C ALA A 179 8.06 11.41 0.86
N SER A 180 8.03 12.25 1.85
CA SER A 180 9.10 13.18 2.18
C SER A 180 9.93 12.62 3.32
N GLY A 181 11.23 12.66 3.17
CA GLY A 181 12.18 12.16 4.16
C GLY A 181 13.52 11.89 3.52
N GLY A 182 14.54 11.89 4.33
CA GLY A 182 15.89 11.64 3.88
C GLY A 182 16.37 10.23 4.20
N MET A 183 17.51 9.93 3.62
CA MET A 183 18.36 8.85 4.08
C MET A 183 19.14 9.33 5.34
N SER A 184 20.27 8.73 5.63
CA SER A 184 21.04 9.01 6.84
C SER A 184 21.37 10.49 7.02
N HIS A 185 21.00 11.02 8.16
CA HIS A 185 21.39 12.34 8.68
C HIS A 185 21.12 12.39 10.18
N PHE A 186 21.85 13.27 10.89
CA PHE A 186 21.81 13.33 12.34
C PHE A 186 21.68 14.78 12.83
N PRO A 187 20.60 15.52 12.50
CA PRO A 187 20.47 16.92 12.86
C PRO A 187 20.52 17.13 14.38
N GLY A 188 21.32 18.09 14.81
CA GLY A 188 21.45 18.44 16.23
C GLY A 188 22.28 17.47 17.08
N THR A 189 22.98 16.53 16.47
CA THR A 189 23.86 15.59 17.18
C THR A 189 25.33 15.77 16.81
N GLU A 190 26.24 15.14 17.56
CA GLU A 190 27.68 15.12 17.27
C GLU A 190 28.01 14.43 15.93
N LYS A 191 27.10 13.57 15.44
CA LYS A 191 27.23 12.85 14.17
C LYS A 191 26.71 13.65 12.96
N TYR A 192 26.37 14.92 13.11
CA TYR A 192 25.76 15.71 12.04
C TYR A 192 26.50 15.67 10.69
N ALA A 193 27.82 15.66 10.73
CA ALA A 193 28.66 15.58 9.52
C ALA A 193 29.10 14.13 9.17
N GLN A 194 28.39 13.11 9.63
CA GLN A 194 28.75 11.71 9.46
C GLN A 194 27.56 10.84 9.02
N PRO A 195 26.91 11.13 7.88
CA PRO A 195 25.83 10.29 7.39
C PRO A 195 26.36 8.90 7.00
N ASP A 196 25.60 7.85 7.28
CA ASP A 196 25.96 6.45 7.00
C ASP A 196 25.65 6.09 5.54
N LEU A 197 26.57 6.46 4.64
CA LEU A 197 26.42 6.23 3.21
C LEU A 197 26.38 4.74 2.84
N GLU A 198 27.12 3.91 3.53
CA GLU A 198 27.19 2.46 3.20
C GLU A 198 25.89 1.76 3.57
N PHE A 199 25.31 2.11 4.70
CA PHE A 199 23.99 1.60 5.06
C PHE A 199 22.91 2.08 4.08
N ASP A 200 22.95 3.35 3.69
CA ASP A 200 22.01 3.92 2.73
C ASP A 200 22.08 3.23 1.36
N LYS A 201 23.28 2.96 0.85
CA LYS A 201 23.46 2.19 -0.39
C LYS A 201 22.85 0.80 -0.28
N LYS A 202 23.01 0.12 0.87
CA LYS A 202 22.42 -1.20 1.10
C LYS A 202 20.90 -1.13 1.05
N VAL A 203 20.29 -0.19 1.78
CA VAL A 203 18.83 0.01 1.75
C VAL A 203 18.35 0.29 0.33
N LEU A 204 18.99 1.24 -0.36
CA LEU A 204 18.60 1.63 -1.71
C LEU A 204 18.76 0.48 -2.72
N GLY A 205 19.79 -0.36 -2.56
CA GLY A 205 20.00 -1.55 -3.39
C GLY A 205 18.83 -2.52 -3.29
N GLU A 206 18.28 -2.75 -2.10
CA GLU A 206 17.09 -3.57 -1.92
C GLU A 206 15.84 -2.93 -2.55
N LEU A 207 15.63 -1.64 -2.31
CA LEU A 207 14.48 -0.91 -2.86
C LEU A 207 14.52 -0.84 -4.39
N GLU A 208 15.71 -0.76 -4.98
CA GLU A 208 15.92 -0.73 -6.45
C GLU A 208 15.46 -2.03 -7.12
N THR A 209 15.54 -3.16 -6.43
CA THR A 209 15.02 -4.44 -6.95
C THR A 209 13.50 -4.52 -6.95
N GLY A 210 12.82 -3.64 -6.20
CA GLY A 210 11.38 -3.66 -5.93
C GLY A 210 11.04 -4.29 -4.58
N ASN A 211 12.02 -4.74 -3.80
CA ASN A 211 11.82 -5.28 -2.45
C ASN A 211 11.56 -4.14 -1.43
N LEU A 212 10.40 -3.49 -1.55
CA LEU A 212 10.03 -2.41 -0.62
C LEU A 212 9.75 -2.94 0.80
N ARG A 213 9.45 -4.23 0.94
CA ARG A 213 9.29 -4.88 2.25
C ARG A 213 10.59 -4.98 3.04
N TYR A 214 11.75 -4.77 2.41
CA TYR A 214 13.03 -4.68 3.13
C TYR A 214 12.98 -3.64 4.27
N LEU A 215 12.21 -2.55 4.10
CA LEU A 215 12.04 -1.55 5.16
C LEU A 215 11.50 -2.15 6.47
N LEU A 216 10.70 -3.23 6.41
CA LEU A 216 10.18 -3.93 7.60
C LEU A 216 11.28 -4.57 8.46
N SER A 217 12.48 -4.78 7.92
CA SER A 217 13.63 -5.27 8.67
C SER A 217 14.34 -4.19 9.49
N LEU A 218 13.93 -2.93 9.36
CA LEU A 218 14.53 -1.78 10.03
C LEU A 218 13.81 -1.52 11.35
N ASP A 219 14.37 -2.00 12.43
CA ASP A 219 13.89 -1.70 13.79
C ASP A 219 14.27 -0.28 14.23
N GLU A 220 13.70 0.17 15.34
CA GLU A 220 13.95 1.50 15.91
C GLU A 220 15.43 1.74 16.16
N LYS A 221 16.13 0.77 16.76
CA LYS A 221 17.56 0.88 17.08
C LYS A 221 18.39 1.06 15.81
N ARG A 222 18.08 0.30 14.75
CA ARG A 222 18.81 0.40 13.48
C ARG A 222 18.59 1.76 12.85
N MET A 223 17.35 2.24 12.77
CA MET A 223 17.03 3.55 12.20
C MET A 223 17.70 4.68 12.98
N ASP A 224 17.70 4.62 14.30
CA ASP A 224 18.35 5.62 15.16
C ASP A 224 19.86 5.62 14.97
N THR A 225 20.51 4.45 15.06
CA THR A 225 21.97 4.34 14.96
C THR A 225 22.54 4.72 13.61
N THR A 226 21.77 4.60 12.54
CA THR A 226 22.15 4.95 11.16
C THR A 226 21.61 6.31 10.69
N GLY A 227 20.86 7.03 11.53
CA GLY A 227 20.28 8.33 11.20
C GLY A 227 19.14 8.26 10.18
N ASN A 228 18.48 7.12 10.07
CA ASN A 228 17.44 6.86 9.06
C ASN A 228 16.02 6.91 9.63
N ILE A 229 15.78 7.72 10.65
CA ILE A 229 14.49 7.77 11.37
C ILE A 229 13.31 8.16 10.48
N GLU A 230 13.55 8.97 9.45
CA GLU A 230 12.52 9.44 8.49
C GLU A 230 12.10 8.37 7.47
N LEU A 231 12.81 7.24 7.38
CA LEU A 231 12.35 6.11 6.57
C LEU A 231 10.98 5.56 7.00
N ARG A 232 10.47 5.97 8.17
CA ARG A 232 9.07 5.73 8.56
C ARG A 232 8.08 6.31 7.54
N CYS A 233 8.36 7.49 6.99
CA CYS A 233 7.54 8.08 5.91
C CYS A 233 7.61 7.22 4.62
N TRP A 234 8.80 6.72 4.30
CA TRP A 234 8.98 5.81 3.15
C TRP A 234 8.33 4.44 3.41
N GLY A 235 8.28 3.99 4.67
CA GLY A 235 7.56 2.78 5.06
C GLY A 235 6.07 2.86 4.76
N VAL A 236 5.45 4.02 5.01
CA VAL A 236 4.05 4.27 4.63
C VAL A 236 3.89 4.25 3.11
N ALA A 237 4.79 4.92 2.38
CA ALA A 237 4.75 4.90 0.91
C ALA A 237 4.97 3.50 0.34
N ALA A 238 5.87 2.71 0.94
CA ALA A 238 6.12 1.33 0.54
C ALA A 238 4.87 0.45 0.70
N GLY A 239 4.13 0.59 1.80
CA GLY A 239 2.84 -0.07 2.00
C GLY A 239 1.80 0.30 0.94
N MET A 240 1.76 1.58 0.53
CA MET A 240 0.88 2.05 -0.54
C MET A 240 1.27 1.53 -1.92
N LEU A 241 2.56 1.48 -2.23
CA LEU A 241 3.10 1.08 -3.54
C LEU A 241 3.13 -0.42 -3.74
N GLY A 242 3.25 -1.20 -2.64
CA GLY A 242 3.52 -2.63 -2.71
C GLY A 242 4.90 -2.91 -3.31
N GLU A 243 5.15 -4.15 -3.67
CA GLU A 243 6.44 -4.58 -4.24
C GLU A 243 6.57 -4.13 -5.71
N ARG A 244 7.02 -2.90 -5.90
CA ARG A 244 7.21 -2.29 -7.21
C ARG A 244 8.65 -1.81 -7.37
N LYS A 245 9.29 -2.26 -8.46
CA LYS A 245 10.57 -1.69 -8.86
C LYS A 245 10.40 -0.21 -9.19
N PRO A 246 11.24 0.70 -8.65
CA PRO A 246 11.21 2.10 -9.04
C PRO A 246 11.64 2.26 -10.51
N ASP A 247 11.04 3.23 -11.18
CA ASP A 247 11.40 3.61 -12.55
C ASP A 247 12.63 4.52 -12.57
N MET A 248 12.94 5.13 -11.43
CA MET A 248 14.11 5.99 -11.24
C MET A 248 14.58 5.92 -9.79
N LEU A 249 15.90 5.84 -9.61
CA LEU A 249 16.60 6.00 -8.35
C LEU A 249 17.77 6.96 -8.57
N SER A 250 17.99 7.87 -7.64
CA SER A 250 19.21 8.65 -7.53
C SER A 250 19.65 8.75 -6.08
N LEU A 251 20.96 8.80 -5.87
CA LEU A 251 21.60 9.05 -4.59
C LEU A 251 22.65 10.15 -4.79
N ASP A 252 22.52 11.19 -4.02
CA ASP A 252 23.39 12.36 -4.01
C ASP A 252 23.97 12.54 -2.59
N PRO A 253 25.10 11.94 -2.25
CA PRO A 253 25.71 12.10 -0.95
C PRO A 253 26.13 13.56 -0.71
N SER A 254 25.85 14.05 0.51
CA SER A 254 26.28 15.35 1.00
C SER A 254 27.06 15.18 2.30
N TRP A 255 27.72 16.20 2.74
CA TRP A 255 28.53 16.19 3.95
C TRP A 255 27.73 15.94 5.24
N HIS A 256 26.42 16.18 5.23
CA HIS A 256 25.55 16.02 6.41
C HIS A 256 24.29 15.19 6.15
N HIS A 257 24.02 14.83 4.91
CA HIS A 257 22.77 14.16 4.55
C HIS A 257 22.94 13.42 3.21
N ASN A 258 22.49 12.19 3.12
CA ASN A 258 22.47 11.47 1.85
C ASN A 258 21.12 11.69 1.16
N TYR A 259 21.11 12.49 0.10
CA TYR A 259 19.89 12.82 -0.63
C TYR A 259 19.54 11.71 -1.62
N ALA A 260 18.49 10.99 -1.36
CA ALA A 260 17.98 9.99 -2.30
C ALA A 260 16.62 10.37 -2.87
N THR A 261 16.37 9.92 -4.08
CA THR A 261 15.06 10.04 -4.73
C THR A 261 14.74 8.76 -5.45
N LEU A 262 13.55 8.19 -5.17
CA LEU A 262 12.97 7.08 -5.91
C LEU A 262 11.63 7.52 -6.50
N ALA A 263 11.30 7.07 -7.72
CA ALA A 263 10.03 7.43 -8.32
C ALA A 263 9.43 6.28 -9.14
N TRP A 264 8.10 6.22 -9.18
CA TRP A 264 7.27 5.21 -9.84
C TRP A 264 6.21 5.89 -10.69
N TRP A 265 6.25 5.74 -12.02
CA TRP A 265 5.28 6.35 -12.95
C TRP A 265 4.82 5.42 -14.06
N LYS A 266 5.47 4.28 -14.29
CA LYS A 266 5.00 3.32 -15.28
C LYS A 266 3.75 2.62 -14.76
N LYS A 267 2.80 2.41 -15.65
CA LYS A 267 1.61 1.62 -15.33
C LYS A 267 2.04 0.25 -14.83
N LEU A 268 1.45 -0.18 -13.72
CA LEU A 268 1.53 -1.58 -13.36
C LEU A 268 0.93 -2.40 -14.52
N PRO A 269 1.58 -3.49 -14.94
CA PRO A 269 0.87 -4.48 -15.73
C PRO A 269 -0.37 -4.85 -14.91
N SER A 270 -1.54 -4.87 -15.56
CA SER A 270 -2.75 -5.33 -14.88
C SER A 270 -2.46 -6.72 -14.33
N ARG A 271 -2.25 -6.83 -13.02
CA ARG A 271 -2.26 -8.13 -12.37
C ARG A 271 -3.69 -8.65 -12.50
N LYS A 272 -3.97 -9.36 -13.58
CA LYS A 272 -4.96 -10.42 -13.48
C LYS A 272 -4.39 -11.33 -12.41
N GLN A 273 -4.89 -11.21 -11.21
CA GLN A 273 -4.64 -12.15 -10.15
C GLN A 273 -5.20 -13.48 -10.61
N SER A 274 -4.41 -14.26 -11.31
CA SER A 274 -4.74 -15.63 -11.72
C SER A 274 -4.31 -16.63 -10.64
N PHE A 275 -4.26 -16.21 -9.39
CA PHE A 275 -4.16 -17.18 -8.31
C PHE A 275 -5.52 -17.88 -8.23
N LYS A 276 -5.61 -19.07 -8.82
CA LYS A 276 -6.70 -20.02 -8.55
C LYS A 276 -6.24 -20.85 -7.36
N PRO A 277 -6.82 -20.64 -6.16
CA PRO A 277 -6.52 -21.49 -5.04
C PRO A 277 -6.90 -22.93 -5.40
N HIS A 278 -6.13 -23.92 -4.96
CA HIS A 278 -6.50 -25.34 -5.10
C HIS A 278 -7.79 -25.69 -4.35
N TYR A 279 -8.05 -24.95 -3.29
CA TYR A 279 -9.23 -25.09 -2.45
C TYR A 279 -9.99 -23.76 -2.43
N PRO A 280 -10.87 -23.53 -3.42
CA PRO A 280 -11.66 -22.30 -3.51
C PRO A 280 -12.73 -22.23 -2.42
N GLU A 281 -13.21 -21.02 -2.16
CA GLU A 281 -14.41 -20.84 -1.34
C GLU A 281 -15.63 -21.51 -2.00
N ILE A 282 -16.54 -22.03 -1.16
CA ILE A 282 -17.79 -22.61 -1.64
C ILE A 282 -18.70 -21.47 -2.11
N SER A 283 -19.04 -21.48 -3.39
CA SER A 283 -19.98 -20.52 -3.94
C SER A 283 -21.39 -20.75 -3.36
N PRO A 284 -22.11 -19.71 -2.87
CA PRO A 284 -23.50 -19.84 -2.42
C PRO A 284 -24.41 -20.48 -3.46
N ASP A 285 -24.18 -20.21 -4.75
CA ASP A 285 -24.97 -20.79 -5.86
C ASP A 285 -24.76 -22.29 -6.05
N ARG A 286 -23.76 -22.87 -5.39
CA ARG A 286 -23.38 -24.29 -5.46
C ARG A 286 -23.58 -25.02 -4.15
N LEU A 287 -24.27 -24.40 -3.20
CA LEU A 287 -24.45 -24.97 -1.88
C LEU A 287 -25.23 -26.29 -1.95
N ASN A 288 -26.29 -26.40 -2.76
CA ASN A 288 -27.08 -27.61 -2.91
C ASN A 288 -26.24 -28.78 -3.44
N LEU A 289 -25.48 -28.60 -4.51
CA LEU A 289 -24.59 -29.63 -5.05
C LEU A 289 -23.51 -30.03 -4.02
N THR A 290 -22.95 -29.04 -3.30
CA THR A 290 -21.98 -29.27 -2.23
C THR A 290 -22.54 -30.11 -1.09
N ILE A 291 -23.77 -29.83 -0.64
CA ILE A 291 -24.48 -30.63 0.40
C ILE A 291 -24.67 -32.06 -0.08
N ILE A 292 -25.09 -32.27 -1.30
CA ILE A 292 -25.29 -33.61 -1.84
C ILE A 292 -23.98 -34.41 -1.90
N LEU A 293 -22.90 -33.79 -2.37
CA LEU A 293 -21.58 -34.45 -2.37
C LEU A 293 -21.10 -34.76 -0.95
N HIS A 294 -21.34 -33.88 0.01
CA HIS A 294 -21.07 -34.15 1.43
C HIS A 294 -21.87 -35.32 1.96
N ARG A 295 -23.18 -35.42 1.63
CA ARG A 295 -24.01 -36.55 1.99
C ARG A 295 -23.48 -37.87 1.38
N LEU A 296 -23.18 -37.88 0.09
CA LEU A 296 -22.60 -39.05 -0.58
C LEU A 296 -21.23 -39.45 -0.01
N ALA A 297 -20.46 -38.51 0.51
CA ALA A 297 -19.20 -38.80 1.19
C ALA A 297 -19.42 -39.45 2.57
N ASN A 298 -20.46 -39.03 3.34
CA ASN A 298 -20.57 -39.36 4.76
C ASN A 298 -21.75 -40.29 5.11
N ASN A 299 -22.76 -40.43 4.25
CA ASN A 299 -23.92 -41.25 4.49
C ASN A 299 -23.93 -42.52 3.61
N SER A 300 -23.93 -43.70 4.23
CA SER A 300 -23.91 -44.99 3.53
C SER A 300 -25.22 -45.30 2.81
N ASP A 301 -26.35 -44.86 3.34
CA ASP A 301 -27.67 -45.16 2.75
C ASP A 301 -27.87 -44.32 1.48
N ASP A 302 -27.50 -43.04 1.52
CA ASP A 302 -27.50 -42.17 0.36
C ASP A 302 -26.56 -42.73 -0.75
N ARG A 303 -25.39 -43.24 -0.37
CA ARG A 303 -24.47 -43.86 -1.34
C ARG A 303 -25.06 -45.12 -1.97
N ARG A 304 -25.63 -46.03 -1.18
CA ARG A 304 -26.26 -47.23 -1.68
C ARG A 304 -27.39 -46.90 -2.66
N SER A 305 -28.25 -45.97 -2.28
CA SER A 305 -29.35 -45.50 -3.14
C SER A 305 -28.81 -44.88 -4.45
N PHE A 306 -27.76 -44.06 -4.37
CA PHE A 306 -27.12 -43.48 -5.53
C PHE A 306 -26.45 -44.52 -6.43
N VAL A 307 -25.76 -45.50 -5.86
CA VAL A 307 -25.10 -46.57 -6.65
C VAL A 307 -26.12 -47.47 -7.34
N GLN A 308 -27.23 -47.79 -6.66
CA GLN A 308 -28.30 -48.60 -7.22
C GLN A 308 -28.97 -47.94 -8.43
N ASN A 309 -29.36 -46.67 -8.31
CA ASN A 309 -29.94 -45.92 -9.43
C ASN A 309 -29.64 -44.43 -9.36
N ARG A 310 -28.53 -44.04 -9.98
CA ARG A 310 -28.06 -42.65 -9.99
C ARG A 310 -29.07 -41.65 -10.51
N LYS A 311 -29.81 -42.03 -11.59
CA LYS A 311 -30.82 -41.16 -12.19
C LYS A 311 -31.98 -40.90 -11.24
N ALA A 312 -32.56 -41.97 -10.69
CA ALA A 312 -33.68 -41.86 -9.76
C ALA A 312 -33.30 -41.08 -8.49
N PHE A 313 -32.08 -41.27 -7.97
CA PHE A 313 -31.58 -40.52 -6.82
C PHE A 313 -31.50 -39.01 -7.12
N VAL A 314 -30.98 -38.64 -8.30
CA VAL A 314 -30.72 -37.26 -8.66
C VAL A 314 -31.96 -36.51 -9.15
N ASP A 315 -32.94 -37.20 -9.74
CA ASP A 315 -34.14 -36.58 -10.28
C ASP A 315 -34.94 -35.80 -9.22
N ASN A 316 -34.96 -36.29 -7.97
CA ASN A 316 -35.65 -35.66 -6.83
C ASN A 316 -34.86 -34.58 -6.12
N LEU A 317 -33.65 -34.25 -6.57
CA LEU A 317 -32.80 -33.24 -5.94
C LEU A 317 -33.05 -31.86 -6.54
N ASP A 318 -32.99 -30.83 -5.69
CA ASP A 318 -33.00 -29.42 -6.10
C ASP A 318 -31.63 -29.02 -6.66
N LEU A 319 -31.37 -29.46 -7.88
CA LEU A 319 -30.14 -29.19 -8.65
C LEU A 319 -30.51 -28.75 -10.06
N LYS A 320 -29.67 -27.90 -10.66
CA LYS A 320 -29.77 -27.48 -12.06
C LYS A 320 -29.49 -28.69 -12.98
N ASN A 321 -30.08 -28.74 -14.17
CA ASN A 321 -29.91 -29.88 -15.09
C ASN A 321 -28.41 -30.20 -15.38
N LYS A 322 -27.58 -29.19 -15.51
CA LYS A 322 -26.12 -29.37 -15.72
C LYS A 322 -25.47 -30.04 -14.51
N GLU A 323 -25.85 -29.67 -13.29
CA GLU A 323 -25.35 -30.24 -12.03
C GLU A 323 -25.81 -31.71 -11.87
N LYS A 324 -27.06 -31.97 -12.18
CA LYS A 324 -27.62 -33.34 -12.21
C LYS A 324 -26.81 -34.23 -13.14
N MET A 325 -26.54 -33.77 -14.34
CA MET A 325 -25.77 -34.56 -15.33
C MET A 325 -24.33 -34.80 -14.90
N ALA A 326 -23.65 -33.76 -14.37
CA ALA A 326 -22.31 -33.91 -13.86
C ALA A 326 -22.20 -34.88 -12.69
N LEU A 327 -23.18 -34.86 -11.78
CA LEU A 327 -23.25 -35.76 -10.64
C LEU A 327 -23.54 -37.21 -11.07
N ILE A 328 -24.52 -37.46 -11.98
CA ILE A 328 -24.81 -38.78 -12.54
C ILE A 328 -23.59 -39.43 -13.18
N ARG A 329 -22.81 -38.62 -13.95
CA ARG A 329 -21.62 -39.08 -14.65
C ARG A 329 -20.38 -39.10 -13.76
N LEU A 330 -20.46 -38.57 -12.54
CA LEU A 330 -19.30 -38.37 -11.64
C LEU A 330 -18.15 -37.63 -12.30
N GLN A 331 -18.45 -36.54 -12.97
CA GLN A 331 -17.49 -35.70 -13.65
C GLN A 331 -16.83 -34.71 -12.69
N ASP A 332 -15.87 -35.17 -11.89
CA ASP A 332 -15.21 -34.35 -10.85
C ASP A 332 -14.69 -33.01 -11.36
N LYS A 333 -14.01 -33.05 -12.51
CA LYS A 333 -13.45 -31.84 -13.11
C LYS A 333 -14.53 -30.81 -13.46
N GLU A 334 -15.64 -31.26 -14.03
CA GLU A 334 -16.77 -30.39 -14.39
C GLU A 334 -17.44 -29.81 -13.16
N MET A 335 -17.63 -30.61 -12.09
CA MET A 335 -18.18 -30.13 -10.83
C MET A 335 -17.28 -29.09 -10.15
N VAL A 336 -15.97 -29.29 -10.18
CA VAL A 336 -14.99 -28.32 -9.68
C VAL A 336 -15.01 -27.04 -10.52
N GLU A 337 -15.10 -27.13 -11.84
CA GLU A 337 -15.26 -25.96 -12.73
C GLU A 337 -16.55 -25.19 -12.48
N MET A 338 -17.60 -25.87 -11.99
CA MET A 338 -18.85 -25.25 -11.53
C MET A 338 -18.74 -24.58 -10.16
N GLY A 339 -17.62 -24.70 -9.44
CA GLY A 339 -17.39 -24.07 -8.14
C GLY A 339 -17.61 -24.99 -6.93
N VAL A 340 -17.65 -26.30 -7.11
CA VAL A 340 -17.63 -27.28 -6.02
C VAL A 340 -16.20 -27.39 -5.48
N HIS A 341 -16.09 -27.54 -4.16
CA HIS A 341 -14.79 -27.71 -3.51
C HIS A 341 -14.13 -29.06 -3.93
N PRO A 342 -12.90 -29.05 -4.46
CA PRO A 342 -12.25 -30.25 -5.01
C PRO A 342 -12.17 -31.43 -4.03
N PHE A 343 -11.92 -31.13 -2.74
CA PHE A 343 -11.84 -32.15 -1.71
C PHE A 343 -13.18 -32.87 -1.48
N LEU A 344 -14.30 -32.16 -1.55
CA LEU A 344 -15.64 -32.79 -1.39
C LEU A 344 -15.99 -33.70 -2.57
N SER A 345 -15.70 -33.24 -3.79
CA SER A 345 -15.87 -34.07 -4.98
C SER A 345 -15.01 -35.35 -4.90
N PHE A 346 -13.73 -35.21 -4.52
CA PHE A 346 -12.83 -36.35 -4.30
C PHE A 346 -13.33 -37.32 -3.25
N MET A 347 -13.78 -36.85 -2.08
CA MET A 347 -14.27 -37.71 -1.01
C MET A 347 -15.56 -38.44 -1.41
N ALA A 348 -16.50 -37.75 -2.02
CA ALA A 348 -17.71 -38.37 -2.53
C ALA A 348 -17.37 -39.49 -3.53
N ARG A 349 -16.51 -39.21 -4.51
CA ARG A 349 -16.05 -40.17 -5.51
C ARG A 349 -15.40 -41.38 -4.88
N LEU A 350 -14.45 -41.19 -3.97
CA LEU A 350 -13.72 -42.25 -3.29
C LEU A 350 -14.69 -43.23 -2.56
N HIS A 351 -15.69 -42.69 -1.88
CA HIS A 351 -16.66 -43.50 -1.13
C HIS A 351 -17.70 -44.18 -2.04
N ILE A 352 -18.11 -43.52 -3.13
CA ILE A 352 -19.00 -44.13 -4.14
C ILE A 352 -18.32 -45.32 -4.83
N ASP A 353 -17.04 -45.14 -5.24
CA ASP A 353 -16.29 -46.20 -5.90
C ASP A 353 -16.05 -47.41 -4.96
N ARG A 354 -15.88 -47.18 -3.67
CA ARG A 354 -15.83 -48.24 -2.66
C ARG A 354 -17.16 -48.96 -2.50
N GLU A 355 -18.28 -48.26 -2.49
CA GLU A 355 -19.63 -48.83 -2.35
C GLU A 355 -20.01 -49.64 -3.58
N SER A 356 -19.63 -49.19 -4.78
CA SER A 356 -19.88 -49.89 -6.07
C SER A 356 -19.15 -51.23 -6.20
N LYS A 357 -18.14 -51.50 -5.36
CA LYS A 357 -17.32 -52.71 -5.36
C LYS A 357 -17.84 -53.79 -4.36
N LYS A 358 -18.81 -53.42 -3.55
CA LYS A 358 -19.49 -54.35 -2.62
C LYS A 358 -20.62 -55.09 -3.35
#